data_231d3b956f675b0313d8fa5b855a408f
#
_entry.id   231d3b956f675b0313d8fa5b855a408f
#
_cell.length_a   1.000
_cell.length_b   1.000
_cell.length_c   1.000
_cell.angle_alpha   90.00
_cell.angle_beta   90.00
_cell.angle_gamma   90.00
#
_symmetry.space_group_name_H-M   'P 1'
#
loop_
_entity.id
_entity.type
_entity.pdbx_description
1 polymer ?
#
loop_
_entity_poly.entity_id
_entity_poly.type
_entity_poly.pdbx_seq_one_letter_code
_entity_poly.pdbx_strand_id
1 'polypeptide(L)'
;MLRVLCVDDEKLILRQIADLCRKIPEISETQSFDRAGKALSWLGDHPCDLALLDINMPDMDGLTLARKIQEIRPGTHIVFVTGYPQYAADSWRIHPAGYLLKPVAQKDLQGQVDYILSLHSSRRQA
;
A
#
# COMPACT_ATOMS: atom_id res chain seq x y z
N MET A 1 0.13 1.45 -15.85
CA MET A 1 1.25 1.20 -14.93
C MET A 1 0.93 1.80 -13.57
N LEU A 2 1.37 1.15 -12.51
CA LEU A 2 1.05 1.58 -11.14
C LEU A 2 2.24 2.26 -10.48
N ARG A 3 1.97 3.36 -9.80
CA ARG A 3 2.91 4.03 -8.89
C ARG A 3 2.59 3.57 -7.49
N VAL A 4 3.58 3.00 -6.79
CA VAL A 4 3.39 2.32 -5.52
C VAL A 4 4.14 3.04 -4.40
N LEU A 5 3.47 3.20 -3.28
CA LEU A 5 4.02 3.75 -2.05
C LEU A 5 4.11 2.61 -1.03
N CYS A 6 5.25 2.48 -0.37
CA CYS A 6 5.45 1.50 0.71
C CYS A 6 5.80 2.25 2.00
N VAL A 7 5.12 1.95 3.09
CA VAL A 7 5.41 2.54 4.40
C VAL A 7 5.52 1.46 5.46
N ASP A 8 6.68 1.37 6.10
CA ASP A 8 6.95 0.41 7.19
C ASP A 8 8.13 0.95 8.00
N ASP A 9 8.00 0.96 9.32
CA ASP A 9 9.08 1.45 10.20
C ASP A 9 10.27 0.49 10.28
N GLU A 10 10.08 -0.78 9.91
CA GLU A 10 11.15 -1.77 9.85
C GLU A 10 11.86 -1.70 8.49
N LYS A 11 13.04 -1.11 8.47
CA LYS A 11 13.76 -0.82 7.22
C LYS A 11 14.06 -2.06 6.39
N LEU A 12 14.36 -3.18 7.04
CA LEU A 12 14.64 -4.43 6.33
C LEU A 12 13.40 -4.94 5.59
N ILE A 13 12.25 -4.92 6.25
CA ILE A 13 10.99 -5.33 5.63
C ILE A 13 10.61 -4.38 4.50
N LEU A 14 10.77 -3.08 4.73
CA LEU A 14 10.51 -2.07 3.71
C LEU A 14 11.32 -2.33 2.44
N ARG A 15 12.61 -2.65 2.60
CA ARG A 15 13.49 -3.00 1.47
C ARG A 15 13.00 -4.25 0.75
N GLN A 16 12.62 -5.29 1.51
CA GLN A 16 12.13 -6.54 0.93
C GLN A 16 10.88 -6.31 0.07
N ILE A 17 9.94 -5.52 0.58
CA ILE A 17 8.71 -5.21 -0.15
C ILE A 17 9.03 -4.39 -1.40
N ALA A 18 9.91 -3.40 -1.30
CA ALA A 18 10.32 -2.59 -2.44
C ALA A 18 10.99 -3.46 -3.53
N ASP A 19 11.82 -4.42 -3.12
CA ASP A 19 12.46 -5.34 -4.06
C ASP A 19 11.43 -6.22 -4.78
N LEU A 20 10.41 -6.70 -4.06
CA LEU A 20 9.32 -7.46 -4.68
C LEU A 20 8.56 -6.61 -5.70
N CYS A 21 8.29 -5.35 -5.37
CA CYS A 21 7.61 -4.42 -6.29
C CYS A 21 8.40 -4.22 -7.58
N ARG A 22 9.72 -4.12 -7.48
CA ARG A 22 10.59 -3.92 -8.65
C ARG A 22 10.58 -5.09 -9.62
N LYS A 23 10.19 -6.28 -9.16
CA LYS A 23 10.08 -7.47 -9.99
C LYS A 23 8.76 -7.54 -10.76
N ILE A 24 7.83 -6.65 -10.47
CA ILE A 24 6.51 -6.63 -11.10
C ILE A 24 6.50 -5.60 -12.23
N PRO A 25 6.37 -6.06 -13.50
CA PRO A 25 6.46 -5.13 -14.65
C PRO A 25 5.38 -4.06 -14.65
N GLU A 26 4.21 -4.34 -14.10
CA GLU A 26 3.09 -3.40 -14.05
C GLU A 26 3.30 -2.25 -13.07
N ILE A 27 4.31 -2.35 -12.22
CA ILE A 27 4.67 -1.25 -11.30
C ILE A 27 5.75 -0.40 -11.95
N SER A 28 5.42 0.87 -12.22
CA SER A 28 6.35 1.79 -12.90
C SER A 28 7.27 2.51 -11.94
N GLU A 29 6.83 2.71 -10.69
CA GLU A 29 7.58 3.47 -9.69
C GLU A 29 7.26 2.95 -8.30
N THR A 30 8.28 2.86 -7.45
CA THR A 30 8.12 2.45 -6.05
C THR A 30 8.83 3.46 -5.16
N GLN A 31 8.08 4.07 -4.23
CA GLN A 31 8.63 4.98 -3.23
C GLN A 31 8.46 4.36 -1.86
N SER A 32 9.49 4.42 -1.03
CA SER A 32 9.52 3.80 0.28
C SER A 32 9.78 4.83 1.36
N PHE A 33 9.01 4.77 2.43
CA PHE A 33 9.18 5.66 3.59
C PHE A 33 9.13 4.84 4.87
N ASP A 34 10.00 5.17 5.80
CA ASP A 34 10.04 4.52 7.11
C ASP A 34 9.19 5.24 8.16
N ARG A 35 8.54 6.33 7.77
CA ARG A 35 7.67 7.11 8.65
C ARG A 35 6.43 7.60 7.90
N ALA A 36 5.29 7.57 8.58
CA ALA A 36 4.01 7.99 8.01
C ALA A 36 4.03 9.47 7.61
N GLY A 37 4.62 10.34 8.43
CA GLY A 37 4.67 11.77 8.13
C GLY A 37 5.41 12.09 6.84
N LYS A 38 6.50 11.38 6.58
CA LYS A 38 7.27 11.56 5.33
C LYS A 38 6.44 11.15 4.11
N ALA A 39 5.69 10.05 4.23
CA ALA A 39 4.83 9.57 3.16
C ALA A 39 3.73 10.58 2.84
N LEU A 40 3.10 11.15 3.86
CA LEU A 40 2.04 12.14 3.67
C LEU A 40 2.56 13.41 3.02
N SER A 41 3.76 13.88 3.41
CA SER A 41 4.38 15.05 2.78
C SER A 41 4.62 14.81 1.30
N TRP A 42 5.13 13.64 0.95
CA TRP A 42 5.39 13.29 -0.45
C TRP A 42 4.09 13.23 -1.26
N LEU A 43 3.03 12.66 -0.69
CA LEU A 43 1.73 12.52 -1.36
C LEU A 43 1.06 13.86 -1.64
N GLY A 44 1.42 14.91 -0.91
CA GLY A 44 0.92 16.25 -1.19
C GLY A 44 1.26 16.74 -2.61
N ASP A 45 2.41 16.29 -3.12
CA ASP A 45 2.95 16.72 -4.42
C ASP A 45 2.99 15.62 -5.48
N HIS A 46 2.71 14.36 -5.11
CA HIS A 46 2.87 13.22 -6.02
C HIS A 46 1.64 12.32 -5.98
N PRO A 47 1.08 11.97 -7.14
CA PRO A 47 0.00 10.99 -7.19
C PRO A 47 0.51 9.57 -6.90
N CYS A 48 -0.39 8.71 -6.45
CA CYS A 48 -0.06 7.33 -6.12
C CYS A 48 -1.27 6.45 -6.42
N ASP A 49 -1.02 5.26 -6.96
CA ASP A 49 -2.10 4.33 -7.33
C ASP A 49 -2.35 3.28 -6.26
N LEU A 50 -1.30 2.85 -5.56
CA LEU A 50 -1.35 1.79 -4.56
C LEU A 50 -0.44 2.13 -3.38
N ALA A 51 -0.99 2.08 -2.18
CA ALA A 51 -0.23 2.24 -0.94
C ALA A 51 -0.18 0.92 -0.18
N LEU A 52 1.03 0.42 0.07
CA LEU A 52 1.29 -0.76 0.88
C LEU A 52 1.71 -0.27 2.27
N LEU A 53 0.86 -0.48 3.27
CA LEU A 53 1.02 0.12 4.59
C LEU A 53 1.13 -0.92 5.69
N ASP A 54 2.16 -0.80 6.53
CA ASP A 54 2.18 -1.52 7.81
C ASP A 54 1.16 -0.88 8.76
N ILE A 55 0.51 -1.69 9.57
CA ILE A 55 -0.47 -1.19 10.53
C ILE A 55 0.19 -0.69 11.81
N ASN A 56 1.15 -1.45 12.32
CA ASN A 56 1.75 -1.20 13.64
C ASN A 56 3.04 -0.40 13.52
N MET A 57 2.93 0.93 13.59
CA MET A 57 4.06 1.86 13.49
C MET A 57 4.07 2.84 14.66
N PRO A 58 5.25 3.31 15.11
CA PRO A 58 5.34 4.13 16.32
C PRO A 58 4.85 5.58 16.17
N ASP A 59 5.00 6.20 14.99
CA ASP A 59 4.63 7.60 14.80
C ASP A 59 3.12 7.78 14.48
N MET A 60 2.55 6.81 13.78
CA MET A 60 1.14 6.83 13.39
C MET A 60 0.78 5.43 12.94
N ASP A 61 -0.31 4.85 13.44
CA ASP A 61 -0.70 3.52 12.98
C ASP A 61 -1.17 3.57 11.51
N GLY A 62 -1.11 2.40 10.85
CA GLY A 62 -1.42 2.31 9.43
C GLY A 62 -2.89 2.60 9.10
N LEU A 63 -3.80 2.38 10.05
CA LEU A 63 -5.22 2.67 9.85
C LEU A 63 -5.44 4.18 9.76
N THR A 64 -4.82 4.94 10.65
CA THR A 64 -4.86 6.40 10.64
C THR A 64 -4.21 6.95 9.38
N LEU A 65 -3.04 6.40 9.02
CA LEU A 65 -2.33 6.79 7.80
C LEU A 65 -3.21 6.55 6.56
N ALA A 66 -3.84 5.38 6.46
CA ALA A 66 -4.71 5.05 5.34
C ALA A 66 -5.86 6.04 5.19
N ARG A 67 -6.47 6.42 6.31
CA ARG A 67 -7.55 7.41 6.32
C ARG A 67 -7.07 8.76 5.80
N LYS A 68 -5.90 9.21 6.23
CA LYS A 68 -5.30 10.46 5.75
C LYS A 68 -4.94 10.42 4.27
N ILE A 69 -4.44 9.27 3.80
CA ILE A 69 -4.15 9.08 2.37
C ILE A 69 -5.44 9.18 1.56
N GLN A 70 -6.52 8.57 2.02
CA GLN A 70 -7.81 8.63 1.32
C GLN A 70 -8.35 10.06 1.23
N GLU A 71 -8.07 10.90 2.22
CA GLU A 71 -8.45 12.31 2.18
C GLU A 71 -7.64 13.10 1.15
N ILE A 72 -6.33 12.82 1.05
CA ILE A 72 -5.42 13.55 0.14
C ILE A 72 -5.55 13.01 -1.29
N ARG A 73 -5.61 11.69 -1.43
CA ARG A 73 -5.63 10.98 -2.73
C ARG A 73 -6.74 9.93 -2.72
N PRO A 74 -8.00 10.32 -2.94
CA PRO A 74 -9.13 9.38 -2.86
C PRO A 74 -9.04 8.18 -3.82
N GLY A 75 -8.31 8.34 -4.93
CA GLY A 75 -8.12 7.26 -5.92
C GLY A 75 -7.02 6.26 -5.58
N THR A 76 -6.26 6.48 -4.51
CA THR A 76 -5.21 5.55 -4.11
C THR A 76 -5.81 4.33 -3.42
N HIS A 77 -5.47 3.14 -3.92
CA HIS A 77 -5.89 1.88 -3.30
C HIS A 77 -4.99 1.56 -2.11
N ILE A 78 -5.59 1.06 -1.02
CA ILE A 78 -4.88 0.72 0.20
C ILE A 78 -4.78 -0.80 0.32
N VAL A 79 -3.56 -1.31 0.54
CA VAL A 79 -3.32 -2.71 0.90
C VAL A 79 -2.49 -2.70 2.17
N PHE A 80 -3.00 -3.34 3.23
CA PHE A 80 -2.24 -3.44 4.48
C PHE A 80 -1.28 -4.62 4.43
N VAL A 81 -0.07 -4.40 4.94
CA VAL A 81 0.97 -5.41 5.05
C VAL A 81 1.30 -5.58 6.52
N THR A 82 0.93 -6.70 7.11
CA THR A 82 1.05 -6.90 8.55
C THR A 82 1.40 -8.34 8.91
N GLY A 83 2.06 -8.51 10.06
CA GLY A 83 2.28 -9.82 10.68
C GLY A 83 1.14 -10.24 11.59
N TYR A 84 0.12 -9.39 11.77
CA TYR A 84 -0.94 -9.58 12.76
C TYR A 84 -2.31 -9.62 12.09
N PRO A 85 -2.81 -10.83 11.72
CA PRO A 85 -4.09 -10.96 11.00
C PRO A 85 -5.29 -10.36 11.75
N GLN A 86 -5.23 -10.29 13.08
CA GLN A 86 -6.31 -9.74 13.89
C GLN A 86 -6.61 -8.27 13.57
N TYR A 87 -5.65 -7.51 13.03
CA TYR A 87 -5.89 -6.12 12.66
C TYR A 87 -6.80 -5.97 11.44
N ALA A 88 -7.02 -7.04 10.69
CA ALA A 88 -7.94 -7.01 9.55
C ALA A 88 -9.36 -6.62 9.97
N ALA A 89 -9.80 -7.04 11.16
CA ALA A 89 -11.15 -6.73 11.65
C ALA A 89 -11.34 -5.22 11.89
N ASP A 90 -10.29 -4.49 12.28
CA ASP A 90 -10.36 -3.07 12.61
C ASP A 90 -10.30 -2.17 11.38
N SER A 91 -9.97 -2.73 10.22
CA SER A 91 -9.73 -1.95 9.01
C SER A 91 -10.94 -1.85 8.08
N TRP A 92 -12.06 -2.53 8.39
CA TRP A 92 -13.22 -2.61 7.51
C TRP A 92 -13.78 -1.23 7.11
N ARG A 93 -13.65 -0.23 8.00
CA ARG A 93 -14.15 1.14 7.74
C ARG A 93 -13.35 1.87 6.67
N ILE A 94 -12.13 1.41 6.41
CA ILE A 94 -11.24 2.02 5.42
C ILE A 94 -11.52 1.46 4.02
N HIS A 95 -12.14 0.29 3.95
CA HIS A 95 -12.38 -0.42 2.70
C HIS A 95 -11.10 -0.64 1.90
N PRO A 96 -10.09 -1.31 2.49
CA PRO A 96 -8.85 -1.56 1.75
C PRO A 96 -9.09 -2.50 0.58
N ALA A 97 -8.23 -2.40 -0.44
CA ALA A 97 -8.26 -3.33 -1.56
C ALA A 97 -7.84 -4.74 -1.15
N GLY A 98 -7.05 -4.87 -0.08
CA GLY A 98 -6.64 -6.19 0.40
C GLY A 98 -5.66 -6.13 1.56
N TYR A 99 -5.18 -7.31 1.90
CA TYR A 99 -4.21 -7.55 2.98
C TYR A 99 -3.12 -8.48 2.49
N LEU A 100 -1.89 -8.22 2.93
CA LEU A 100 -0.77 -9.13 2.74
C LEU A 100 -0.18 -9.44 4.11
N LEU A 101 0.07 -10.72 4.38
CA LEU A 101 0.70 -11.14 5.62
C LEU A 101 2.21 -11.18 5.45
N LYS A 102 2.94 -10.75 6.47
CA LYS A 102 4.40 -10.86 6.50
C LYS A 102 4.81 -12.28 6.85
N PRO A 103 5.85 -12.82 6.22
CA PRO A 103 6.61 -12.27 5.11
C PRO A 103 5.81 -12.32 3.81
N VAL A 104 5.90 -11.24 3.02
CA VAL A 104 5.11 -11.13 1.78
C VAL A 104 5.68 -12.05 0.70
N ALA A 105 4.83 -12.89 0.12
CA ALA A 105 5.21 -13.71 -1.02
C ALA A 105 4.98 -12.97 -2.33
N GLN A 106 5.87 -13.18 -3.30
CA GLN A 106 5.79 -12.52 -4.61
C GLN A 106 4.42 -12.74 -5.27
N LYS A 107 3.90 -13.97 -5.22
CA LYS A 107 2.62 -14.32 -5.85
C LYS A 107 1.44 -13.57 -5.21
N ASP A 108 1.50 -13.33 -3.90
CA ASP A 108 0.44 -12.65 -3.18
C ASP A 108 0.42 -11.15 -3.53
N LEU A 109 1.60 -10.55 -3.63
CA LEU A 109 1.71 -9.17 -4.08
C LEU A 109 1.26 -9.03 -5.54
N GLN A 110 1.66 -9.95 -6.40
CA GLN A 110 1.24 -9.96 -7.81
C GLN A 110 -0.30 -10.06 -7.90
N GLY A 111 -0.91 -10.91 -7.07
CA GLY A 111 -2.37 -11.05 -7.02
C GLY A 111 -3.07 -9.74 -6.68
N GLN A 112 -2.52 -8.97 -5.74
CA GLN A 112 -3.09 -7.67 -5.39
C GLN A 112 -2.94 -6.67 -6.53
N VAL A 113 -1.79 -6.65 -7.19
CA VAL A 113 -1.55 -5.78 -8.35
C VAL A 113 -2.54 -6.13 -9.47
N ASP A 114 -2.71 -7.41 -9.76
CA ASP A 114 -3.63 -7.88 -10.79
C ASP A 114 -5.07 -7.46 -10.49
N TYR A 115 -5.48 -7.58 -9.22
CA TYR A 115 -6.82 -7.17 -8.79
C TYR A 115 -7.03 -5.67 -9.00
N ILE A 116 -6.07 -4.85 -8.59
CA ILE A 116 -6.18 -3.39 -8.74
C ILE A 116 -6.24 -2.99 -10.21
N LEU A 117 -5.43 -3.62 -11.05
CA LEU A 117 -5.47 -3.38 -12.50
C LEU A 117 -6.82 -3.78 -13.08
N SER A 118 -7.44 -4.87 -12.60
CA SER A 118 -8.77 -5.28 -13.06
C SER A 118 -9.84 -4.24 -12.71
N LEU A 119 -9.73 -3.58 -11.57
CA LEU A 119 -10.64 -2.49 -11.20
C LEU A 119 -10.52 -1.31 -12.17
N HIS A 120 -9.30 -0.96 -12.57
CA HIS A 120 -9.07 0.11 -13.54
C HIS A 120 -9.64 -0.24 -14.91
N SER A 121 -9.47 -1.48 -15.36
CA SER A 121 -10.02 -1.95 -16.64
C SER A 121 -11.54 -1.90 -16.63
N SER A 122 -12.19 -2.33 -15.54
CA SER A 122 -13.64 -2.29 -15.40
C SER A 122 -14.17 -0.85 -15.49
N ARG A 123 -13.48 0.10 -14.88
CA ARG A 123 -13.85 1.52 -14.97
C ARG A 123 -13.77 2.06 -16.39
N ARG A 124 -12.76 1.64 -17.15
CA ARG A 124 -12.59 2.07 -18.54
C ARG A 124 -13.67 1.53 -19.45
N GLN A 125 -14.17 0.33 -19.15
CA GLN A 125 -15.22 -0.31 -19.93
C GLN A 125 -16.62 0.21 -19.58
N ALA A 126 -16.77 0.79 -18.42
CA ALA A 126 -18.02 1.37 -17.99
C ALA A 126 -18.19 2.78 -18.57
#